data_031c8f3367afc003a3a29559ef1377fc
#
_entry.id   031c8f3367afc003a3a29559ef1377fc
#
_cell.length_a   1.000
_cell.length_b   1.000
_cell.length_c   1.000
_cell.angle_alpha   90.00
_cell.angle_beta   90.00
_cell.angle_gamma   90.00
#
_symmetry.space_group_name_H-M   'P 1'
#
loop_
_entity.id
_entity.type
_entity.pdbx_description
1 polymer ?
#
loop_
_entity_poly.entity_id
_entity_poly.type
_entity_poly.pdbx_seq_one_letter_code
_entity_poly.pdbx_strand_id
1 'polypeptide(L)'
;MTKSGIKLGLEHRSAYRFALIAAQTTRSLTWLYRKHGLTVSGWRTLSLIGHYQPVHPSTIAERTSVDPDKVTRAVDRLVQKGYVVRSTDKVDRRRVVLRLTARGLRAYNEIEKARRKVEVEFMGVLGKEELASFYVTLEKLEAQARRIFAGKKEAHP
;
A
#
# COMPACT_ATOMS: atom_id res chain seq x y z
N MET A 1 39.96 15.62 -4.01
CA MET A 1 39.58 14.31 -3.49
C MET A 1 38.45 13.75 -4.37
N THR A 2 38.79 12.81 -5.21
CA THR A 2 37.97 12.27 -6.30
C THR A 2 36.91 11.35 -5.70
N LYS A 3 35.63 11.74 -5.75
CA LYS A 3 34.53 10.81 -5.52
C LYS A 3 34.49 9.83 -6.68
N SER A 4 35.07 8.66 -6.47
CA SER A 4 34.94 7.53 -7.40
C SER A 4 33.46 7.20 -7.53
N GLY A 5 32.86 7.62 -8.64
CA GLY A 5 31.49 7.28 -9.00
C GLY A 5 31.46 5.83 -9.44
N ILE A 6 31.20 4.92 -8.49
CA ILE A 6 30.85 3.54 -8.81
C ILE A 6 29.60 3.63 -9.68
N LYS A 7 29.73 3.36 -10.99
CA LYS A 7 28.59 3.10 -11.87
C LYS A 7 27.96 1.78 -11.40
N LEU A 8 27.08 1.85 -10.40
CA LEU A 8 26.27 0.71 -10.03
C LEU A 8 25.39 0.36 -11.22
N GLY A 9 25.51 -0.85 -11.73
CA GLY A 9 24.58 -1.43 -12.70
C GLY A 9 23.13 -1.32 -12.18
N LEU A 10 22.18 -1.43 -13.06
CA LEU A 10 20.75 -1.29 -12.71
C LEU A 10 20.36 -2.28 -11.59
N GLU A 11 20.91 -3.48 -11.64
CA GLU A 11 20.71 -4.56 -10.69
C GLU A 11 21.20 -4.25 -9.25
N HIS A 12 22.07 -3.26 -9.10
CA HIS A 12 22.58 -2.79 -7.80
C HIS A 12 21.80 -1.58 -7.24
N ARG A 13 20.85 -1.04 -8.00
CA ARG A 13 20.05 0.11 -7.56
C ARG A 13 18.91 -0.36 -6.66
N SER A 14 18.89 0.08 -5.41
CA SER A 14 17.88 -0.30 -4.42
C SER A 14 16.45 -0.06 -4.92
N ALA A 15 16.16 1.10 -5.51
CA ALA A 15 14.84 1.44 -6.04
C ALA A 15 14.37 0.44 -7.12
N TYR A 16 15.26 0.00 -8.02
CA TYR A 16 14.96 -1.00 -9.03
C TYR A 16 14.64 -2.37 -8.37
N ARG A 17 15.44 -2.80 -7.42
CA ARG A 17 15.24 -4.07 -6.70
C ARG A 17 13.93 -4.07 -5.92
N PHE A 18 13.61 -2.98 -5.22
CA PHE A 18 12.31 -2.85 -4.53
C PHE A 18 11.14 -2.91 -5.50
N ALA A 19 11.24 -2.22 -6.63
CA ALA A 19 10.18 -2.25 -7.65
C ALA A 19 9.99 -3.66 -8.22
N LEU A 20 11.08 -4.38 -8.50
CA LEU A 20 11.03 -5.76 -9.02
C LEU A 20 10.38 -6.71 -8.02
N ILE A 21 10.79 -6.69 -6.76
CA ILE A 21 10.23 -7.52 -5.70
C ILE A 21 8.73 -7.22 -5.54
N ALA A 22 8.37 -5.93 -5.44
CA ALA A 22 6.97 -5.51 -5.31
C ALA A 22 6.11 -5.92 -6.51
N ALA A 23 6.66 -5.88 -7.72
CA ALA A 23 5.96 -6.33 -8.93
C ALA A 23 5.71 -7.85 -8.90
N GLN A 24 6.70 -8.65 -8.52
CA GLN A 24 6.58 -10.11 -8.48
C GLN A 24 5.59 -10.56 -7.40
N THR A 25 5.69 -10.04 -6.18
CA THR A 25 4.76 -10.37 -5.08
C THR A 25 3.34 -9.92 -5.38
N THR A 26 3.15 -8.77 -6.04
CA THR A 26 1.83 -8.31 -6.48
C THR A 26 1.25 -9.21 -7.58
N ARG A 27 2.09 -9.61 -8.56
CA ARG A 27 1.67 -10.44 -9.70
C ARG A 27 1.12 -11.79 -9.26
N SER A 28 1.70 -12.40 -8.24
CA SER A 28 1.28 -13.70 -7.71
C SER A 28 -0.18 -13.73 -7.26
N LEU A 29 -0.73 -12.58 -6.84
CA LEU A 29 -2.10 -12.43 -6.33
C LEU A 29 -3.06 -11.72 -7.28
N THR A 30 -2.62 -11.31 -8.47
CA THR A 30 -3.45 -10.53 -9.40
C THR A 30 -4.72 -11.28 -9.82
N TRP A 31 -4.65 -12.61 -9.96
CA TRP A 31 -5.80 -13.45 -10.27
C TRP A 31 -6.89 -13.36 -9.19
N LEU A 32 -6.47 -13.30 -7.91
CA LEU A 32 -7.40 -13.21 -6.78
C LEU A 32 -8.05 -11.83 -6.71
N TYR A 33 -7.29 -10.75 -6.98
CA TYR A 33 -7.87 -9.42 -7.08
C TYR A 33 -8.93 -9.37 -8.18
N ARG A 34 -8.64 -9.94 -9.35
CA ARG A 34 -9.58 -10.01 -10.49
C ARG A 34 -10.84 -10.81 -10.17
N LYS A 35 -10.73 -11.91 -9.42
CA LYS A 35 -11.88 -12.69 -8.93
C LYS A 35 -12.88 -11.79 -8.17
N HIS A 36 -12.39 -10.83 -7.41
CA HIS A 36 -13.20 -9.84 -6.71
C HIS A 36 -13.48 -8.57 -7.55
N GLY A 37 -13.12 -8.56 -8.83
CA GLY A 37 -13.26 -7.40 -9.71
C GLY A 37 -12.43 -6.20 -9.25
N LEU A 38 -11.31 -6.45 -8.55
CA LEU A 38 -10.40 -5.42 -8.07
C LEU A 38 -9.18 -5.30 -8.98
N THR A 39 -8.74 -4.07 -9.16
CA THR A 39 -7.38 -3.77 -9.64
C THR A 39 -6.40 -3.82 -8.46
N VAL A 40 -5.10 -3.81 -8.74
CA VAL A 40 -4.06 -3.69 -7.70
C VAL A 40 -4.27 -2.42 -6.85
N SER A 41 -4.59 -1.30 -7.49
CA SER A 41 -4.90 -0.04 -6.79
C SER A 41 -6.17 -0.16 -5.95
N GLY A 42 -7.23 -0.80 -6.49
CA GLY A 42 -8.47 -1.06 -5.76
C GLY A 42 -8.24 -1.92 -4.53
N TRP A 43 -7.43 -2.98 -4.66
CA TRP A 43 -7.04 -3.79 -3.51
C TRP A 43 -6.26 -2.98 -2.46
N ARG A 44 -5.26 -2.19 -2.86
CA ARG A 44 -4.49 -1.34 -1.93
C ARG A 44 -5.40 -0.41 -1.12
N THR A 45 -6.37 0.22 -1.78
CA THR A 45 -7.35 1.09 -1.10
C THR A 45 -8.24 0.28 -0.16
N LEU A 46 -8.79 -0.86 -0.60
CA LEU A 46 -9.62 -1.74 0.23
C LEU A 46 -8.86 -2.26 1.45
N SER A 47 -7.60 -2.62 1.27
CA SER A 47 -6.70 -3.11 2.33
C SER A 47 -6.47 -2.06 3.42
N LEU A 48 -6.22 -0.81 3.03
CA LEU A 48 -6.09 0.28 4.00
C LEU A 48 -7.38 0.55 4.77
N ILE A 49 -8.53 0.56 4.06
CA ILE A 49 -9.82 0.72 4.73
C ILE A 49 -10.04 -0.43 5.71
N GLY A 50 -9.79 -1.67 5.31
CA GLY A 50 -9.97 -2.84 6.17
C GLY A 50 -9.12 -2.82 7.43
N HIS A 51 -7.89 -2.33 7.29
CA HIS A 51 -6.93 -2.28 8.40
C HIS A 51 -7.19 -1.13 9.38
N TYR A 52 -7.59 0.05 8.86
CA TYR A 52 -7.67 1.28 9.65
C TYR A 52 -9.10 1.77 9.93
N GLN A 53 -10.14 1.01 9.52
CA GLN A 53 -11.52 1.45 9.67
C GLN A 53 -11.97 1.68 11.12
N PRO A 54 -12.71 2.76 11.42
CA PRO A 54 -13.16 3.80 10.49
C PRO A 54 -12.00 4.71 10.06
N VAL A 55 -11.89 5.02 8.78
CA VAL A 55 -10.76 5.79 8.23
C VAL A 55 -11.23 6.92 7.32
N HIS A 56 -10.58 8.08 7.40
CA HIS A 56 -10.84 9.19 6.49
C HIS A 56 -10.14 8.98 5.14
N PRO A 57 -10.73 9.44 4.02
CA PRO A 57 -10.08 9.39 2.70
C PRO A 57 -8.70 10.09 2.67
N SER A 58 -8.55 11.20 3.38
CA SER A 58 -7.27 11.92 3.50
C SER A 58 -6.16 11.05 4.10
N THR A 59 -6.49 10.27 5.13
CA THR A 59 -5.52 9.35 5.76
C THR A 59 -5.03 8.28 4.78
N ILE A 60 -5.88 7.83 3.85
CA ILE A 60 -5.47 6.89 2.81
C ILE A 60 -4.49 7.56 1.85
N ALA A 61 -4.77 8.79 1.42
CA ALA A 61 -3.89 9.57 0.54
C ALA A 61 -2.50 9.78 1.18
N GLU A 62 -2.47 10.19 2.45
CA GLU A 62 -1.24 10.39 3.22
C GLU A 62 -0.40 9.10 3.33
N ARG A 63 -1.05 7.97 3.68
CA ARG A 63 -0.36 6.68 3.86
C ARG A 63 0.14 6.04 2.58
N THR A 64 -0.46 6.37 1.44
CA THR A 64 -0.09 5.81 0.14
C THR A 64 0.80 6.74 -0.68
N SER A 65 0.94 7.99 -0.26
CA SER A 65 1.52 9.06 -1.09
C SER A 65 0.85 9.16 -2.47
N VAL A 66 -0.41 8.72 -2.56
CA VAL A 66 -1.24 8.78 -3.77
C VAL A 66 -2.02 10.08 -3.76
N ASP A 67 -2.17 10.66 -4.94
CA ASP A 67 -2.98 11.84 -5.17
C ASP A 67 -4.41 11.67 -4.61
N PRO A 68 -4.96 12.66 -3.85
CA PRO A 68 -6.28 12.57 -3.24
C PRO A 68 -7.42 12.27 -4.23
N ASP A 69 -7.34 12.79 -5.47
CA ASP A 69 -8.36 12.54 -6.50
C ASP A 69 -8.34 11.08 -6.96
N LYS A 70 -7.14 10.49 -7.04
CA LYS A 70 -7.01 9.06 -7.36
C LYS A 70 -7.56 8.19 -6.24
N VAL A 71 -7.34 8.58 -4.98
CA VAL A 71 -7.94 7.90 -3.81
C VAL A 71 -9.46 8.01 -3.86
N THR A 72 -10.01 9.20 -4.10
CA THR A 72 -11.46 9.43 -4.23
C THR A 72 -12.06 8.52 -5.28
N ARG A 73 -11.49 8.48 -6.49
CA ARG A 73 -11.95 7.59 -7.58
C ARG A 73 -11.86 6.11 -7.23
N ALA A 74 -10.82 5.70 -6.50
CA ALA A 74 -10.69 4.31 -6.04
C ALA A 74 -11.77 3.96 -5.02
N VAL A 75 -12.05 4.86 -4.08
CA VAL A 75 -13.12 4.72 -3.07
C VAL A 75 -14.49 4.66 -3.75
N ASP A 76 -14.78 5.54 -4.73
CA ASP A 76 -16.05 5.55 -5.48
C ASP A 76 -16.33 4.19 -6.13
N ARG A 77 -15.32 3.61 -6.79
CA ARG A 77 -15.43 2.28 -7.39
C ARG A 77 -15.70 1.19 -6.35
N LEU A 78 -15.10 1.28 -5.16
CA LEU A 78 -15.34 0.32 -4.08
C LEU A 78 -16.74 0.46 -3.48
N VAL A 79 -17.26 1.68 -3.40
CA VAL A 79 -18.65 1.96 -2.99
C VAL A 79 -19.63 1.41 -4.03
N GLN A 80 -19.42 1.69 -5.32
CA GLN A 80 -20.26 1.15 -6.42
C GLN A 80 -20.27 -0.38 -6.43
N LYS A 81 -19.16 -1.04 -6.08
CA LYS A 81 -19.09 -2.50 -5.94
C LYS A 81 -19.70 -3.04 -4.65
N GLY A 82 -20.15 -2.17 -3.77
CA GLY A 82 -20.71 -2.55 -2.48
C GLY A 82 -19.69 -3.12 -1.49
N TYR A 83 -18.40 -2.79 -1.63
CA TYR A 83 -17.35 -3.21 -0.71
C TYR A 83 -17.12 -2.22 0.43
N VAL A 84 -17.41 -0.96 0.19
CA VAL A 84 -17.18 0.14 1.12
C VAL A 84 -18.45 0.94 1.27
N VAL A 85 -18.71 1.44 2.47
CA VAL A 85 -19.76 2.40 2.80
C VAL A 85 -19.12 3.67 3.34
N ARG A 86 -19.68 4.81 2.93
CA ARG A 86 -19.39 6.11 3.52
C ARG A 86 -20.38 6.38 4.63
N SER A 87 -19.89 6.85 5.76
CA SER A 87 -20.71 7.33 6.86
C SER A 87 -20.15 8.62 7.44
N THR A 88 -20.99 9.35 8.14
CA THR A 88 -20.55 10.56 8.86
C THR A 88 -19.69 10.16 10.06
N ASP A 89 -18.62 10.89 10.33
CA ASP A 89 -17.84 10.69 11.54
C ASP A 89 -18.69 11.03 12.78
N LYS A 90 -18.54 10.23 13.83
CA LYS A 90 -19.33 10.43 15.06
C LYS A 90 -18.88 11.64 15.88
N VAL A 91 -17.61 12.02 15.75
CA VAL A 91 -17.00 13.13 16.48
C VAL A 91 -17.14 14.44 15.70
N ASP A 92 -16.76 14.42 14.43
CA ASP A 92 -16.90 15.57 13.53
C ASP A 92 -17.86 15.23 12.38
N ARG A 93 -19.11 15.61 12.52
CA ARG A 93 -20.19 15.35 11.54
C ARG A 93 -19.95 15.97 10.16
N ARG A 94 -18.97 16.85 10.00
CA ARG A 94 -18.57 17.42 8.70
C ARG A 94 -17.64 16.49 7.92
N ARG A 95 -17.11 15.48 8.58
CA ARG A 95 -16.14 14.55 7.98
C ARG A 95 -16.80 13.22 7.62
N VAL A 96 -16.30 12.64 6.53
CA VAL A 96 -16.71 11.32 6.05
C VAL A 96 -15.70 10.28 6.53
N VAL A 97 -16.18 9.15 7.00
CA VAL A 97 -15.39 7.96 7.29
C VAL A 97 -15.80 6.80 6.41
N LEU A 98 -14.84 5.95 6.10
CA LEU A 98 -14.99 4.76 5.29
C LEU A 98 -14.96 3.52 6.19
N ARG A 99 -15.85 2.57 5.87
CA ARG A 99 -15.91 1.24 6.51
C ARG A 99 -16.15 0.17 5.46
N LEU A 100 -15.66 -1.03 5.72
CA LEU A 100 -16.05 -2.18 4.91
C LEU A 100 -17.51 -2.55 5.16
N THR A 101 -18.21 -2.94 4.12
CA THR A 101 -19.48 -3.67 4.22
C THR A 101 -19.20 -5.13 4.60
N ALA A 102 -20.23 -5.92 4.92
CA ALA A 102 -20.08 -7.36 5.12
C ALA A 102 -19.48 -8.05 3.88
N ARG A 103 -19.85 -7.60 2.67
CA ARG A 103 -19.26 -8.07 1.40
C ARG A 103 -17.80 -7.68 1.28
N GLY A 104 -17.47 -6.42 1.60
CA GLY A 104 -16.10 -5.92 1.59
C GLY A 104 -15.20 -6.65 2.58
N LEU A 105 -15.72 -6.94 3.78
CA LEU A 105 -14.97 -7.68 4.80
C LEU A 105 -14.67 -9.13 4.37
N ARG A 106 -15.62 -9.81 3.72
CA ARG A 106 -15.35 -11.16 3.17
C ARG A 106 -14.27 -11.14 2.11
N ALA A 107 -14.35 -10.21 1.15
CA ALA A 107 -13.33 -10.06 0.11
C ALA A 107 -11.95 -9.71 0.70
N TYR A 108 -11.92 -8.77 1.65
CA TYR A 108 -10.71 -8.39 2.36
C TYR A 108 -10.06 -9.59 3.06
N ASN A 109 -10.84 -10.35 3.83
CA ASN A 109 -10.31 -11.49 4.59
C ASN A 109 -9.79 -12.61 3.67
N GLU A 110 -10.47 -12.91 2.56
CA GLU A 110 -10.02 -13.91 1.60
C GLU A 110 -8.67 -13.52 0.96
N ILE A 111 -8.57 -12.28 0.51
CA ILE A 111 -7.35 -11.78 -0.12
C ILE A 111 -6.22 -11.67 0.91
N GLU A 112 -6.50 -11.16 2.09
CA GLU A 112 -5.51 -10.99 3.14
C GLU A 112 -4.95 -12.34 3.63
N LYS A 113 -5.79 -13.37 3.72
CA LYS A 113 -5.36 -14.74 4.03
C LYS A 113 -4.37 -15.28 2.98
N ALA A 114 -4.65 -15.03 1.70
CA ALA A 114 -3.73 -15.44 0.61
C ALA A 114 -2.43 -14.63 0.64
N ARG A 115 -2.53 -13.32 0.88
CA ARG A 115 -1.35 -12.45 1.01
C ARG A 115 -0.42 -12.88 2.14
N ARG A 116 -0.97 -13.22 3.29
CA ARG A 116 -0.17 -13.71 4.43
C ARG A 116 0.59 -14.98 4.11
N LYS A 117 0.00 -15.88 3.33
CA LYS A 117 0.71 -17.10 2.87
C LYS A 117 1.89 -16.75 1.98
N VAL A 118 1.67 -15.86 0.99
CA VAL A 118 2.74 -15.39 0.10
C VAL A 118 3.84 -14.67 0.89
N GLU A 119 3.46 -13.84 1.87
CA GLU A 119 4.41 -13.13 2.72
C GLU A 119 5.28 -14.10 3.54
N VAL A 120 4.65 -15.09 4.18
CA VAL A 120 5.38 -16.10 4.97
C VAL A 120 6.35 -16.89 4.08
N GLU A 121 5.90 -17.31 2.89
CA GLU A 121 6.76 -18.03 1.94
C GLU A 121 7.90 -17.15 1.44
N PHE A 122 7.60 -15.90 1.05
CA PHE A 122 8.57 -14.95 0.54
C PHE A 122 9.63 -14.57 1.59
N MET A 123 9.20 -14.29 2.81
CA MET A 123 10.11 -13.89 3.90
C MET A 123 10.77 -15.08 4.58
N GLY A 124 10.30 -16.30 4.32
CA GLY A 124 10.80 -17.53 4.95
C GLY A 124 12.25 -17.91 4.61
N VAL A 125 12.86 -17.22 3.65
CA VAL A 125 14.30 -17.36 3.33
C VAL A 125 15.19 -16.67 4.36
N LEU A 126 14.63 -15.79 5.21
CA LEU A 126 15.35 -15.05 6.23
C LEU A 126 15.23 -15.75 7.59
N GLY A 127 16.35 -15.85 8.30
CA GLY A 127 16.35 -16.25 9.71
C GLY A 127 15.66 -15.18 10.60
N LYS A 128 15.34 -15.55 11.84
CA LYS A 128 14.62 -14.64 12.76
C LYS A 128 15.34 -13.32 12.99
N GLU A 129 16.64 -13.34 13.16
CA GLU A 129 17.46 -12.14 13.40
C GLU A 129 17.57 -11.28 12.13
N GLU A 130 17.74 -11.92 10.97
CA GLU A 130 17.77 -11.24 9.67
C GLU A 130 16.43 -10.55 9.38
N LEU A 131 15.33 -11.23 9.67
CA LEU A 131 13.98 -10.69 9.49
C LEU A 131 13.76 -9.46 10.38
N ALA A 132 14.14 -9.53 11.67
CA ALA A 132 14.05 -8.41 12.57
C ALA A 132 14.90 -7.22 12.12
N SER A 133 16.14 -7.48 11.72
CA SER A 133 17.07 -6.46 11.20
C SER A 133 16.57 -5.83 9.90
N PHE A 134 15.97 -6.65 9.02
CA PHE A 134 15.36 -6.20 7.76
C PHE A 134 14.24 -5.19 8.01
N TYR A 135 13.29 -5.48 8.92
CA TYR A 135 12.21 -4.55 9.21
C TYR A 135 12.70 -3.24 9.81
N VAL A 136 13.65 -3.27 10.73
CA VAL A 136 14.28 -2.06 11.28
C VAL A 136 14.95 -1.23 10.17
N THR A 137 15.63 -1.90 9.24
CA THR A 137 16.27 -1.22 8.11
C THR A 137 15.25 -0.62 7.15
N LEU A 138 14.17 -1.34 6.88
CA LEU A 138 13.07 -0.88 6.01
C LEU A 138 12.39 0.37 6.60
N GLU A 139 12.10 0.39 7.89
CA GLU A 139 11.53 1.55 8.60
C GLU A 139 12.44 2.80 8.47
N LYS A 140 13.77 2.63 8.62
CA LYS A 140 14.73 3.73 8.41
C LYS A 140 14.69 4.27 6.99
N LEU A 141 14.61 3.38 5.98
CA LEU A 141 14.53 3.77 4.57
C LEU A 141 13.21 4.48 4.26
N GLU A 142 12.10 4.00 4.80
CA GLU A 142 10.79 4.64 4.65
C GLU A 142 10.75 6.04 5.29
N ALA A 143 11.31 6.17 6.49
CA ALA A 143 11.40 7.47 7.16
C ALA A 143 12.26 8.46 6.36
N GLN A 144 13.39 7.99 5.82
CA GLN A 144 14.27 8.79 4.98
C GLN A 144 13.59 9.19 3.66
N ALA A 145 12.88 8.25 3.02
CA ALA A 145 12.15 8.54 1.79
C ALA A 145 11.06 9.60 2.02
N ARG A 146 10.29 9.50 3.10
CA ARG A 146 9.32 10.55 3.49
C ARG A 146 10.00 11.91 3.65
N ARG A 147 11.15 11.96 4.34
CA ARG A 147 11.89 13.22 4.57
C ARG A 147 12.39 13.86 3.27
N ILE A 148 12.93 13.05 2.34
CA ILE A 148 13.52 13.56 1.09
C ILE A 148 12.43 14.01 0.10
N PHE A 149 11.29 13.30 0.06
CA PHE A 149 10.29 13.48 -0.99
C PHE A 149 9.02 14.20 -0.55
N ALA A 150 8.82 14.45 0.76
CA ALA A 150 7.67 15.22 1.27
C ALA A 150 7.62 16.67 0.75
N GLY A 151 8.78 17.28 0.47
CA GLY A 151 8.89 18.65 -0.04
C GLY A 151 8.92 18.81 -1.56
N LYS A 152 8.90 17.71 -2.33
CA LYS A 152 9.08 17.76 -3.80
C LYS A 152 7.77 17.74 -4.61
N LYS A 153 6.60 17.89 -3.98
CA LYS A 153 5.32 17.95 -4.71
C LYS A 153 5.11 19.24 -5.52
N GLU A 154 5.99 20.24 -5.37
CA GLU A 154 5.80 21.58 -5.98
C GLU A 154 6.80 21.92 -7.10
N ALA A 155 7.64 21.02 -7.53
CA ALA A 155 8.70 21.31 -8.50
C ALA A 155 8.63 20.45 -9.77
N HIS A 156 7.46 20.39 -10.41
CA HIS A 156 7.39 20.06 -11.83
C HIS A 156 6.43 21.04 -12.51
N PRO A 157 6.96 21.79 -13.49
CA PRO A 157 6.15 22.64 -14.35
C PRO A 157 5.23 21.83 -15.24
#